data_e4b2153cd9754151ea1e76d36061b75a
#
_entry.id   e4b2153cd9754151ea1e76d36061b75a
#
_cell.length_a   1.000
_cell.length_b   1.000
_cell.length_c   1.000
_cell.angle_alpha   90.00
_cell.angle_beta   90.00
_cell.angle_gamma   90.00
#
_symmetry.space_group_name_H-M   'P 1'
#
loop_
_entity.id
_entity.type
_entity.pdbx_description
1 polymer ?
#
loop_
_entity_poly.entity_id
_entity_poly.type
_entity_poly.pdbx_seq_one_letter_code
_entity_poly.pdbx_strand_id
1 'polypeptide(L)'
;MFYHVQPTYLPEWDASSFFIISELMNTLLDVNLAAILPIGNSLYKLWISSSEKQEINRQKFIYLKVEKRLEKVVLDDIVFVESLKNYIKVKTSEKEIVAYKSLTTIQDILPTDKFLRVHRSFIIGIAFVESFSPNQILLGTIKIPVGRTYKEEVKKRLGYF
;
A
#
# COMPACT_ATOMS: atom_id res chain seq x y z
N MET A 1 -62.17 36.16 -41.31
CA MET A 1 -60.87 36.61 -40.76
C MET A 1 -59.99 35.39 -40.67
N PHE A 2 -59.17 35.16 -41.73
CA PHE A 2 -58.34 33.95 -41.80
C PHE A 2 -56.97 34.33 -41.25
N TYR A 3 -56.56 33.68 -40.14
CA TYR A 3 -55.21 33.79 -39.60
C TYR A 3 -54.25 32.95 -40.46
N HIS A 4 -53.37 33.62 -41.18
CA HIS A 4 -52.29 32.98 -41.96
C HIS A 4 -51.18 32.61 -40.94
N VAL A 5 -51.14 31.31 -40.60
CA VAL A 5 -50.05 30.78 -39.80
C VAL A 5 -48.81 30.69 -40.70
N GLN A 6 -47.81 31.50 -40.41
CA GLN A 6 -46.51 31.44 -41.06
C GLN A 6 -45.85 30.09 -40.72
N PRO A 7 -45.30 29.35 -41.69
CA PRO A 7 -44.56 28.14 -41.37
C PRO A 7 -43.30 28.50 -40.55
N THR A 8 -43.21 27.95 -39.36
CA THR A 8 -41.99 28.03 -38.53
C THR A 8 -40.82 27.51 -39.34
N TYR A 9 -39.83 28.35 -39.57
CA TYR A 9 -38.55 28.01 -40.16
C TYR A 9 -37.87 26.93 -39.29
N LEU A 10 -37.94 25.68 -39.71
CA LEU A 10 -37.05 24.66 -39.22
C LEU A 10 -35.70 24.89 -39.94
N PRO A 11 -34.58 24.97 -39.23
CA PRO A 11 -33.28 25.09 -39.88
C PRO A 11 -33.09 23.87 -40.78
N GLU A 12 -32.84 24.12 -42.10
CA GLU A 12 -32.43 23.06 -43.04
C GLU A 12 -31.05 22.57 -42.58
N TRP A 13 -31.05 21.40 -41.94
CA TRP A 13 -29.81 20.70 -41.65
C TRP A 13 -29.26 20.14 -42.95
N ASP A 14 -28.22 20.80 -43.50
CA ASP A 14 -27.54 20.32 -44.68
C ASP A 14 -26.69 19.09 -44.33
N ALA A 15 -26.42 18.23 -45.30
CA ALA A 15 -25.64 17.00 -45.13
C ALA A 15 -24.24 17.27 -44.57
N SER A 16 -23.69 18.47 -44.81
CA SER A 16 -22.38 18.88 -44.31
C SER A 16 -22.37 19.11 -42.78
N SER A 17 -23.44 19.71 -42.26
CA SER A 17 -23.61 19.88 -40.79
C SER A 17 -23.72 18.55 -40.06
N PHE A 18 -24.40 17.58 -40.66
CA PHE A 18 -24.53 16.23 -40.10
C PHE A 18 -23.19 15.49 -40.10
N PHE A 19 -22.39 15.64 -41.11
CA PHE A 19 -21.05 15.05 -41.23
C PHE A 19 -20.11 15.62 -40.15
N ILE A 20 -20.08 16.93 -39.96
CA ILE A 20 -19.26 17.62 -38.95
C ILE A 20 -19.65 17.17 -37.54
N ILE A 21 -20.94 17.05 -37.26
CA ILE A 21 -21.42 16.60 -35.94
C ILE A 21 -21.06 15.14 -35.70
N SER A 22 -21.14 14.26 -36.69
CA SER A 22 -20.77 12.86 -36.56
C SER A 22 -19.27 12.67 -36.35
N GLU A 23 -18.41 13.43 -37.00
CA GLU A 23 -16.95 13.42 -36.79
C GLU A 23 -16.57 13.95 -35.40
N LEU A 24 -17.20 15.04 -34.96
CA LEU A 24 -17.01 15.55 -33.59
C LEU A 24 -17.46 14.56 -32.54
N MET A 25 -18.57 13.88 -32.73
CA MET A 25 -19.06 12.83 -31.81
C MET A 25 -18.10 11.64 -31.76
N ASN A 26 -17.58 11.18 -32.91
CA ASN A 26 -16.62 10.07 -32.93
C ASN A 26 -15.29 10.46 -32.28
N THR A 27 -14.75 11.66 -32.55
CA THR A 27 -13.51 12.12 -31.89
C THR A 27 -13.69 12.29 -30.38
N LEU A 28 -14.84 12.77 -29.90
CA LEU A 28 -15.14 12.87 -28.49
C LEU A 28 -15.26 11.49 -27.82
N LEU A 29 -15.83 10.50 -28.50
CA LEU A 29 -15.91 9.11 -28.01
C LEU A 29 -14.52 8.47 -27.93
N ASP A 30 -13.69 8.64 -28.96
CA ASP A 30 -12.34 8.08 -29.01
C ASP A 30 -11.41 8.67 -27.94
N VAL A 31 -11.46 10.00 -27.75
CA VAL A 31 -10.67 10.67 -26.70
C VAL A 31 -11.12 10.24 -25.30
N ASN A 32 -12.43 10.12 -25.07
CA ASN A 32 -12.93 9.64 -23.78
C ASN A 32 -12.54 8.18 -23.52
N LEU A 33 -12.63 7.30 -24.51
CA LEU A 33 -12.26 5.90 -24.36
C LEU A 33 -10.75 5.74 -24.11
N ALA A 34 -9.90 6.50 -24.81
CA ALA A 34 -8.46 6.50 -24.63
C ALA A 34 -8.02 7.00 -23.24
N ALA A 35 -8.80 7.89 -22.62
CA ALA A 35 -8.53 8.38 -21.26
C ALA A 35 -9.05 7.43 -20.16
N ILE A 36 -10.21 6.80 -20.37
CA ILE A 36 -10.86 5.93 -19.37
C ILE A 36 -10.05 4.64 -19.13
N LEU A 37 -9.49 4.04 -20.19
CA LEU A 37 -8.74 2.78 -20.06
C LEU A 37 -7.50 2.89 -19.15
N PRO A 38 -6.60 3.87 -19.28
CA PRO A 38 -5.45 3.98 -18.38
C PRO A 38 -5.84 4.38 -16.96
N ILE A 39 -6.88 5.21 -16.80
CA ILE A 39 -7.40 5.57 -15.47
C ILE A 39 -8.01 4.35 -14.79
N GLY A 40 -8.82 3.57 -15.50
CA GLY A 40 -9.40 2.32 -15.00
C GLY A 40 -8.32 1.31 -14.57
N ASN A 41 -7.27 1.13 -15.36
CA ASN A 41 -6.15 0.25 -15.03
C ASN A 41 -5.35 0.74 -13.80
N SER A 42 -5.17 2.04 -13.66
CA SER A 42 -4.52 2.64 -12.48
C SER A 42 -5.36 2.45 -11.22
N LEU A 43 -6.66 2.70 -11.30
CA LEU A 43 -7.58 2.49 -10.18
C LEU A 43 -7.69 1.02 -9.79
N TYR A 44 -7.72 0.11 -10.77
CA TYR A 44 -7.73 -1.33 -10.55
C TYR A 44 -6.46 -1.80 -9.82
N LYS A 45 -5.28 -1.33 -10.23
CA LYS A 45 -4.00 -1.61 -9.55
C LYS A 45 -3.99 -1.09 -8.11
N LEU A 46 -4.48 0.13 -7.89
CA LEU A 46 -4.61 0.71 -6.55
C LEU A 46 -5.59 -0.08 -5.68
N TRP A 47 -6.72 -0.52 -6.25
CA TRP A 47 -7.73 -1.30 -5.55
C TRP A 47 -7.19 -2.68 -5.15
N ILE A 48 -6.52 -3.42 -6.06
CA ILE A 48 -5.88 -4.71 -5.74
C ILE A 48 -4.84 -4.52 -4.65
N SER A 49 -3.94 -3.53 -4.79
CA SER A 49 -2.90 -3.26 -3.78
C SER A 49 -3.48 -2.93 -2.41
N SER A 50 -4.61 -2.22 -2.34
CA SER A 50 -5.27 -1.92 -1.07
C SER A 50 -5.98 -3.13 -0.48
N SER A 51 -6.57 -4.00 -1.31
CA SER A 51 -7.23 -5.22 -0.87
C SER A 51 -6.25 -6.24 -0.31
N GLU A 52 -5.10 -6.45 -0.97
CA GLU A 52 -4.02 -7.31 -0.48
C GLU A 52 -3.47 -6.81 0.87
N LYS A 53 -3.28 -5.50 1.03
CA LYS A 53 -2.87 -4.91 2.31
C LYS A 53 -3.89 -5.10 3.43
N GLN A 54 -5.19 -5.07 3.11
CA GLN A 54 -6.23 -5.33 4.11
C GLN A 54 -6.30 -6.78 4.55
N GLU A 55 -6.06 -7.75 3.64
CA GLU A 55 -6.00 -9.17 4.01
C GLU A 55 -4.77 -9.47 4.87
N ILE A 56 -3.61 -8.92 4.53
CA ILE A 56 -2.39 -9.03 5.34
C ILE A 56 -2.62 -8.51 6.77
N ASN A 57 -3.37 -7.43 6.91
CA ASN A 57 -3.69 -6.84 8.21
C ASN A 57 -4.61 -7.71 9.10
N ARG A 58 -5.32 -8.70 8.51
CA ARG A 58 -6.14 -9.69 9.23
C ARG A 58 -5.39 -10.96 9.59
N GLN A 59 -4.22 -11.20 9.03
CA GLN A 59 -3.43 -12.39 9.34
C GLN A 59 -2.94 -12.33 10.78
N LYS A 60 -3.19 -13.40 11.51
CA LYS A 60 -2.67 -13.55 12.90
C LYS A 60 -1.31 -14.23 12.96
N PHE A 61 -0.84 -14.82 11.88
CA PHE A 61 0.41 -15.56 11.79
C PHE A 61 1.00 -15.53 10.39
N ILE A 62 2.29 -15.80 10.30
CA ILE A 62 3.03 -15.99 9.04
C ILE A 62 3.75 -17.33 9.09
N TYR A 63 4.12 -17.84 7.89
CA TYR A 63 5.00 -18.99 7.77
C TYR A 63 6.38 -18.55 7.31
N LEU A 64 7.41 -18.95 8.06
CA LEU A 64 8.81 -18.73 7.69
C LEU A 64 9.45 -20.07 7.31
N LYS A 65 10.18 -20.08 6.19
CA LYS A 65 10.95 -21.24 5.79
C LYS A 65 12.26 -21.27 6.58
N VAL A 66 12.36 -22.22 7.48
CA VAL A 66 13.56 -22.49 8.28
C VAL A 66 14.13 -23.82 7.77
N GLU A 67 15.29 -23.78 7.12
CA GLU A 67 15.88 -24.96 6.46
C GLU A 67 14.89 -25.61 5.47
N LYS A 68 14.35 -26.80 5.82
CA LYS A 68 13.39 -27.59 5.01
C LYS A 68 11.96 -27.54 5.55
N ARG A 69 11.69 -26.78 6.61
CA ARG A 69 10.39 -26.74 7.30
C ARG A 69 9.76 -25.34 7.18
N LEU A 70 8.43 -25.32 7.20
CA LEU A 70 7.66 -24.10 7.36
C LEU A 70 7.30 -23.96 8.84
N GLU A 71 7.81 -22.92 9.48
CA GLU A 71 7.53 -22.61 10.86
C GLU A 71 6.46 -21.54 10.97
N LYS A 72 5.41 -21.82 11.72
CA LYS A 72 4.33 -20.87 12.00
C LYS A 72 4.78 -19.90 13.07
N VAL A 73 4.66 -18.61 12.79
CA VAL A 73 5.01 -17.51 13.70
C VAL A 73 3.79 -16.63 13.90
N VAL A 74 3.33 -16.49 15.11
CA VAL A 74 2.22 -15.61 15.47
C VAL A 74 2.74 -14.16 15.44
N LEU A 75 2.02 -13.28 14.77
CA LEU A 75 2.47 -11.89 14.60
C LEU A 75 2.53 -11.14 15.94
N ASP A 76 1.58 -11.37 16.80
CA ASP A 76 1.51 -10.70 18.11
C ASP A 76 2.65 -11.09 19.07
N ASP A 77 3.38 -12.18 18.79
CA ASP A 77 4.54 -12.64 19.56
C ASP A 77 5.86 -12.06 19.04
N ILE A 78 5.87 -11.43 17.86
CA ILE A 78 7.11 -10.91 17.24
C ILE A 78 7.53 -9.62 17.92
N VAL A 79 8.64 -9.68 18.66
CA VAL A 79 9.25 -8.53 19.33
C VAL A 79 10.01 -7.66 18.34
N PHE A 80 10.89 -8.25 17.53
CA PHE A 80 11.58 -7.55 16.44
C PHE A 80 12.08 -8.53 15.38
N VAL A 81 12.41 -7.98 14.21
CA VAL A 81 13.09 -8.68 13.11
C VAL A 81 14.39 -7.95 12.80
N GLU A 82 15.49 -8.71 12.80
CA GLU A 82 16.84 -8.22 12.51
C GLU A 82 17.36 -8.80 11.19
N SER A 83 18.00 -7.97 10.37
CA SER A 83 18.68 -8.40 9.15
C SER A 83 20.08 -8.93 9.45
N LEU A 84 20.36 -10.16 9.04
CA LEU A 84 21.66 -10.83 9.11
C LEU A 84 22.16 -11.18 7.71
N LYS A 85 22.66 -10.20 6.96
CA LYS A 85 23.06 -10.36 5.54
C LYS A 85 21.91 -10.91 4.68
N ASN A 86 21.97 -12.19 4.34
CA ASN A 86 20.98 -12.90 3.49
C ASN A 86 19.86 -13.56 4.30
N TYR A 87 19.88 -13.42 5.62
CA TYR A 87 18.93 -14.01 6.54
C TYR A 87 18.24 -12.92 7.37
N ILE A 88 17.11 -13.26 7.91
CA ILE A 88 16.47 -12.49 8.98
C ILE A 88 16.45 -13.33 10.24
N LYS A 89 16.64 -12.68 11.37
CA LYS A 89 16.38 -13.24 12.70
C LYS A 89 15.09 -12.62 13.22
N VAL A 90 14.09 -13.44 13.45
CA VAL A 90 12.83 -13.05 14.08
C VAL A 90 12.89 -13.42 15.55
N LYS A 91 12.89 -12.42 16.41
CA LYS A 91 12.79 -12.57 17.85
C LYS A 91 11.33 -12.55 18.24
N THR A 92 10.84 -13.65 18.80
CA THR A 92 9.53 -13.71 19.45
C THR A 92 9.70 -13.65 20.97
N SER A 93 8.58 -13.57 21.68
CA SER A 93 8.55 -13.64 23.15
C SER A 93 9.21 -14.91 23.71
N GLU A 94 9.11 -16.03 22.96
CA GLU A 94 9.56 -17.35 23.43
C GLU A 94 10.89 -17.78 22.81
N LYS A 95 11.13 -17.49 21.53
CA LYS A 95 12.26 -18.04 20.78
C LYS A 95 12.82 -17.09 19.72
N GLU A 96 13.95 -17.49 19.14
CA GLU A 96 14.53 -16.86 17.97
C GLU A 96 14.45 -17.80 16.76
N ILE A 97 14.06 -17.25 15.60
CA ILE A 97 13.90 -17.98 14.35
C ILE A 97 14.77 -17.31 13.30
N VAL A 98 15.61 -18.10 12.63
CA VAL A 98 16.43 -17.59 11.52
C VAL A 98 15.90 -18.15 10.21
N ALA A 99 15.56 -17.28 9.27
CA ALA A 99 15.00 -17.66 7.98
C ALA A 99 15.75 -16.98 6.82
N TYR A 100 15.88 -17.68 5.70
CA TYR A 100 16.46 -17.13 4.47
C TYR A 100 15.43 -16.22 3.80
N LYS A 101 15.49 -14.94 4.12
CA LYS A 101 14.61 -13.90 3.57
C LYS A 101 15.24 -12.53 3.75
N SER A 102 14.88 -11.56 2.90
CA SER A 102 15.31 -10.17 3.09
C SER A 102 14.39 -9.43 4.06
N LEU A 103 14.93 -8.39 4.72
CA LEU A 103 14.13 -7.55 5.62
C LEU A 103 13.03 -6.78 4.86
N THR A 104 13.27 -6.42 3.60
CA THR A 104 12.27 -5.77 2.74
C THR A 104 11.11 -6.73 2.45
N THR A 105 11.42 -7.98 2.06
CA THR A 105 10.36 -8.97 1.78
C THR A 105 9.50 -9.26 3.02
N ILE A 106 10.10 -9.32 4.22
CA ILE A 106 9.31 -9.54 5.43
C ILE A 106 8.49 -8.30 5.80
N GLN A 107 9.00 -7.09 5.56
CA GLN A 107 8.27 -5.85 5.77
C GLN A 107 6.98 -5.78 4.95
N ASP A 108 7.00 -6.28 3.70
CA ASP A 108 5.83 -6.28 2.82
C ASP A 108 4.71 -7.23 3.31
N ILE A 109 5.08 -8.23 4.12
CA ILE A 109 4.17 -9.24 4.69
C ILE A 109 3.64 -8.80 6.07
N LEU A 110 4.43 -8.02 6.81
CA LEU A 110 4.05 -7.60 8.15
C LEU A 110 3.02 -6.46 8.13
N PRO A 111 1.93 -6.55 8.94
CA PRO A 111 0.95 -5.49 9.07
C PRO A 111 1.58 -4.17 9.55
N THR A 112 1.35 -3.10 8.81
CA THR A 112 1.95 -1.80 9.09
C THR A 112 1.42 -1.12 10.36
N ASP A 113 0.24 -1.50 10.85
CA ASP A 113 -0.34 -1.03 12.11
C ASP A 113 0.36 -1.64 13.33
N LYS A 114 0.90 -2.87 13.21
CA LYS A 114 1.57 -3.59 14.30
C LYS A 114 3.09 -3.49 14.26
N PHE A 115 3.67 -3.24 13.10
CA PHE A 115 5.12 -3.24 12.91
C PHE A 115 5.63 -1.92 12.35
N LEU A 116 6.83 -1.56 12.76
CA LEU A 116 7.50 -0.33 12.33
C LEU A 116 8.95 -0.62 11.97
N ARG A 117 9.36 -0.22 10.77
CA ARG A 117 10.77 -0.24 10.40
C ARG A 117 11.47 0.97 11.00
N VAL A 118 12.45 0.73 11.86
CA VAL A 118 13.15 1.78 12.62
C VAL A 118 14.60 1.94 12.21
N HIS A 119 15.14 0.96 11.47
CA HIS A 119 16.51 0.96 10.98
C HIS A 119 16.62 0.17 9.67
N ARG A 120 17.70 0.39 8.89
CA ARG A 120 17.96 -0.44 7.70
C ARG A 120 18.00 -1.93 8.01
N SER A 121 18.34 -2.30 9.25
CA SER A 121 18.48 -3.68 9.71
C SER A 121 17.43 -4.13 10.74
N PHE A 122 16.49 -3.26 11.13
CA PHE A 122 15.52 -3.60 12.19
C PHE A 122 14.10 -3.19 11.86
N ILE A 123 13.16 -4.12 12.08
CA ILE A 123 11.71 -3.88 12.18
C ILE A 123 11.29 -4.30 13.60
N ILE A 124 10.49 -3.48 14.27
CA ILE A 124 10.01 -3.76 15.64
C ILE A 124 8.51 -4.00 15.67
N GLY A 125 8.05 -4.79 16.63
CA GLY A 125 6.66 -4.86 17.05
C GLY A 125 6.32 -3.67 17.94
N ILE A 126 5.36 -2.84 17.52
CA ILE A 126 4.99 -1.59 18.23
C ILE A 126 4.50 -1.88 19.64
N ALA A 127 3.79 -3.00 19.82
CA ALA A 127 3.26 -3.42 21.12
C ALA A 127 4.34 -3.69 22.18
N PHE A 128 5.59 -3.93 21.79
CA PHE A 128 6.70 -4.23 22.71
C PHE A 128 7.56 -3.00 23.03
N VAL A 129 7.19 -1.81 22.53
CA VAL A 129 7.94 -0.58 22.81
C VAL A 129 7.64 -0.12 24.23
N GLU A 130 8.65 -0.13 25.10
CA GLU A 130 8.55 0.39 26.46
C GLU A 130 8.89 1.88 26.53
N SER A 131 9.96 2.26 25.84
CA SER A 131 10.37 3.65 25.74
C SER A 131 11.15 3.91 24.46
N PHE A 132 11.19 5.16 24.03
CA PHE A 132 11.94 5.54 22.83
C PHE A 132 12.55 6.94 22.96
N SER A 133 13.62 7.13 22.22
CA SER A 133 14.30 8.41 22.04
C SER A 133 14.58 8.63 20.55
N PRO A 134 15.04 9.82 20.14
CA PRO A 134 15.37 10.09 18.73
C PRO A 134 16.39 9.13 18.10
N ASN A 135 17.19 8.45 18.91
CA ASN A 135 18.30 7.61 18.43
C ASN A 135 18.14 6.12 18.77
N GLN A 136 17.27 5.75 19.69
CA GLN A 136 17.09 4.35 20.12
C GLN A 136 15.70 4.08 20.65
N ILE A 137 15.27 2.83 20.54
CA ILE A 137 14.02 2.29 21.09
C ILE A 137 14.37 1.17 22.04
N LEU A 138 13.68 1.10 23.18
CA LEU A 138 13.83 0.08 24.19
C LEU A 138 12.66 -0.92 24.11
N LEU A 139 13.00 -2.19 23.94
CA LEU A 139 12.08 -3.32 23.93
C LEU A 139 12.46 -4.25 25.08
N GLY A 140 11.87 -4.05 26.26
CA GLY A 140 12.36 -4.70 27.49
C GLY A 140 13.80 -4.30 27.79
N THR A 141 14.71 -5.26 27.78
CA THR A 141 16.14 -5.04 28.00
C THR A 141 16.93 -4.75 26.70
N ILE A 142 16.27 -4.84 25.54
CA ILE A 142 16.92 -4.78 24.24
C ILE A 142 16.86 -3.35 23.68
N LYS A 143 18.02 -2.80 23.33
CA LYS A 143 18.16 -1.46 22.73
C LYS A 143 18.28 -1.58 21.22
N ILE A 144 17.34 -1.03 20.47
CA ILE A 144 17.33 -1.00 19.01
C ILE A 144 17.68 0.41 18.52
N PRO A 145 18.70 0.58 17.66
CA PRO A 145 19.05 1.89 17.12
C PRO A 145 18.00 2.38 16.11
N VAL A 146 17.75 3.69 16.09
CA VAL A 146 16.92 4.35 15.09
C VAL A 146 17.81 4.93 13.99
N GLY A 147 17.62 4.49 12.75
CA GLY A 147 18.36 5.00 11.60
C GLY A 147 17.92 6.42 11.22
N ARG A 148 18.83 7.24 10.69
CA ARG A 148 18.55 8.66 10.37
C ARG A 148 17.32 8.85 9.50
N THR A 149 17.15 8.02 8.47
CA THR A 149 16.04 8.07 7.51
C THR A 149 14.69 7.64 8.11
N TYR A 150 14.69 6.98 9.27
CA TYR A 150 13.49 6.46 9.92
C TYR A 150 12.98 7.33 11.08
N LYS A 151 13.75 8.36 11.47
CA LYS A 151 13.42 9.18 12.65
C LYS A 151 12.06 9.84 12.58
N GLU A 152 11.71 10.42 11.44
CA GLU A 152 10.43 11.13 11.27
C GLU A 152 9.25 10.15 11.31
N GLU A 153 9.40 8.97 10.68
CA GLU A 153 8.38 7.94 10.74
C GLU A 153 8.19 7.39 12.16
N VAL A 154 9.30 7.17 12.88
CA VAL A 154 9.27 6.73 14.29
C VAL A 154 8.55 7.75 15.17
N LYS A 155 8.87 9.05 15.04
CA LYS A 155 8.19 10.12 15.77
C LYS A 155 6.69 10.14 15.49
N LYS A 156 6.30 10.09 14.23
CA LYS A 156 4.92 10.11 13.79
C LYS A 156 4.13 8.91 14.33
N ARG A 157 4.72 7.73 14.29
CA ARG A 157 4.05 6.47 14.64
C ARG A 157 3.98 6.21 16.15
N LEU A 158 5.00 6.61 16.90
CA LEU A 158 5.05 6.41 18.35
C LEU A 158 4.55 7.63 19.15
N GLY A 159 4.11 8.70 18.47
CA GLY A 159 3.47 9.84 19.14
C GLY A 159 4.44 10.74 19.90
N TYR A 160 5.65 10.95 19.38
CA TYR A 160 6.58 11.94 19.95
C TYR A 160 6.13 13.36 19.56
N PHE A 161 5.64 14.10 20.54
CA PHE A 161 5.24 15.50 20.41
C PHE A 161 6.38 16.44 20.77
#